data_6e4a786b4f632012b9f5a273dd9dba50
#
_entry.id   6e4a786b4f632012b9f5a273dd9dba50
#
_cell.length_a   1.000
_cell.length_b   1.000
_cell.length_c   1.000
_cell.angle_alpha   90.00
_cell.angle_beta   90.00
_cell.angle_gamma   90.00
#
_symmetry.space_group_name_H-M   'P 1'
#
loop_
_entity.id
_entity.type
_entity.pdbx_description
1 polymer ?
#
loop_
_entity_poly.entity_id
_entity_poly.type
_entity_poly.pdbx_seq_one_letter_code
_entity_poly.pdbx_strand_id
1 'polypeptide(L)'
;MLLVRPIHEVDFLSRYSLGVETHITRDDVKENYERYIPFVHGVHLPYKEVNFASPDENIRQKGLEFVKRAADEAAKYPVDRVVMHPCGIMSFQGEKTGEYGKLIDSLREIADYLAQKGLIVCLENQLYKPPAVRQVYACHSEEWFQLYHDIKRPNVKLTFDSSHAASCAAEEPTDEKRLAALWKYLEHPDLIGRFHWSDSRITGGESLFKDMHLVPGQGDLPREFHQAIWKHPARKLLEQRCTQEEVAAGLVFISGL
;
A
#
# COMPACT_ATOMS: atom_id res chain seq x y z
N MET A 1 -9.52 7.61 11.53
CA MET A 1 -8.32 8.48 11.59
C MET A 1 -7.67 8.47 10.22
N LEU A 2 -7.35 9.65 9.70
CA LEU A 2 -6.55 9.82 8.49
C LEU A 2 -5.06 9.89 8.85
N LEU A 3 -4.23 9.30 8.00
CA LEU A 3 -2.78 9.36 8.09
C LEU A 3 -2.22 10.13 6.89
N VAL A 4 -1.03 10.69 7.06
CA VAL A 4 -0.24 11.30 6.00
C VAL A 4 1.20 10.80 6.08
N ARG A 5 2.00 11.11 5.08
CA ARG A 5 3.46 10.83 5.12
C ARG A 5 4.16 11.75 6.13
N PRO A 6 5.30 11.33 6.69
CA PRO A 6 6.09 12.13 7.67
C PRO A 6 6.89 13.25 6.97
N ILE A 7 6.21 14.12 6.23
CA ILE A 7 6.80 15.23 5.48
C ILE A 7 6.17 16.59 5.86
N HIS A 8 5.14 16.58 6.69
CA HIS A 8 4.40 17.77 7.08
C HIS A 8 4.81 18.26 8.47
N GLU A 9 4.62 19.54 8.77
CA GLU A 9 4.93 20.10 10.08
C GLU A 9 4.02 19.53 11.17
N VAL A 10 4.58 19.35 12.37
CA VAL A 10 3.88 18.78 13.53
C VAL A 10 2.64 19.60 13.92
N ASP A 11 2.72 20.92 13.81
CA ASP A 11 1.60 21.82 14.09
C ASP A 11 0.44 21.61 13.11
N PHE A 12 0.77 21.30 11.84
CA PHE A 12 -0.23 20.95 10.84
C PHE A 12 -0.92 19.61 11.17
N LEU A 13 -0.14 18.60 11.56
CA LEU A 13 -0.67 17.30 11.98
C LEU A 13 -1.62 17.46 13.16
N SER A 14 -1.21 18.23 14.16
CA SER A 14 -2.01 18.50 15.36
C SER A 14 -3.32 19.24 15.02
N ARG A 15 -3.22 20.29 14.19
CA ARG A 15 -4.37 21.12 13.77
C ARG A 15 -5.47 20.28 13.10
N TYR A 16 -5.10 19.33 12.25
CA TYR A 16 -6.03 18.52 11.50
C TYR A 16 -6.28 17.12 12.09
N SER A 17 -5.74 16.86 13.29
CA SER A 17 -5.83 15.56 13.96
C SER A 17 -5.39 14.40 13.07
N LEU A 18 -4.27 14.59 12.35
CA LEU A 18 -3.69 13.61 11.44
C LEU A 18 -2.67 12.74 12.15
N GLY A 19 -2.68 11.45 11.83
CA GLY A 19 -1.58 10.56 12.16
C GLY A 19 -0.55 10.50 11.03
N VAL A 20 0.49 9.72 11.26
CA VAL A 20 1.57 9.47 10.29
C VAL A 20 1.71 7.98 10.03
N GLU A 21 1.92 7.62 8.77
CA GLU A 21 2.48 6.33 8.41
C GLU A 21 3.94 6.51 8.02
N THR A 22 4.82 5.84 8.75
CA THR A 22 6.28 5.89 8.51
C THR A 22 6.76 4.66 7.75
N HIS A 23 7.83 4.81 6.98
CA HIS A 23 8.49 3.70 6.29
C HIS A 23 9.74 3.30 7.05
N ILE A 24 9.90 2.02 7.34
CA ILE A 24 11.15 1.48 7.83
C ILE A 24 11.99 1.07 6.63
N THR A 25 13.14 1.71 6.48
CA THR A 25 14.11 1.46 5.41
C THR A 25 15.46 1.09 5.99
N ARG A 26 16.41 0.64 5.17
CA ARG A 26 17.80 0.36 5.61
C ARG A 26 18.50 1.58 6.18
N ASP A 27 18.26 2.72 5.56
CA ASP A 27 18.84 3.99 5.93
C ASP A 27 17.88 4.70 6.90
N ASP A 28 17.65 4.08 8.06
CA ASP A 28 16.89 4.71 9.13
C ASP A 28 17.52 6.05 9.46
N VAL A 29 17.08 7.07 8.76
CA VAL A 29 17.43 8.46 9.04
C VAL A 29 16.66 8.86 10.27
N LYS A 30 17.09 8.34 11.42
CA LYS A 30 16.47 8.55 12.72
C LYS A 30 16.34 10.04 13.08
N GLU A 31 17.25 10.87 12.62
CA GLU A 31 17.37 12.27 13.02
C GLU A 31 16.16 13.15 12.65
N ASN A 32 15.40 12.80 11.61
CA ASN A 32 14.25 13.60 11.19
C ASN A 32 12.89 13.01 11.59
N TYR A 33 12.84 11.78 12.11
CA TYR A 33 11.60 11.09 12.42
C TYR A 33 11.17 11.19 13.89
N GLU A 34 12.07 11.53 14.81
CA GLU A 34 11.77 11.59 16.24
C GLU A 34 10.57 12.51 16.54
N ARG A 35 10.45 13.63 15.84
CA ARG A 35 9.34 14.56 15.98
C ARG A 35 7.98 13.96 15.62
N TYR A 36 7.96 12.92 14.79
CA TYR A 36 6.73 12.24 14.36
C TYR A 36 6.31 11.09 15.26
N ILE A 37 7.17 10.61 16.16
CA ILE A 37 6.88 9.44 17.01
C ILE A 37 5.50 9.52 17.68
N PRO A 38 5.06 10.67 18.26
CA PRO A 38 3.74 10.77 18.87
C PRO A 38 2.57 10.64 17.89
N PHE A 39 2.83 10.79 16.59
CA PHE A 39 1.83 10.75 15.53
C PHE A 39 1.85 9.45 14.73
N VAL A 40 2.80 8.55 14.99
CA VAL A 40 2.91 7.28 14.24
C VAL A 40 1.74 6.37 14.61
N HIS A 41 0.88 6.13 13.62
CA HIS A 41 -0.27 5.23 13.68
C HIS A 41 -0.32 4.24 12.51
N GLY A 42 0.72 4.24 11.68
CA GLY A 42 0.95 3.31 10.60
C GLY A 42 2.44 3.09 10.37
N VAL A 43 2.80 1.89 9.96
CA VAL A 43 4.16 1.52 9.59
C VAL A 43 4.11 0.74 8.29
N HIS A 44 4.91 1.18 7.33
CA HIS A 44 5.17 0.46 6.09
C HIS A 44 6.49 -0.28 6.20
N LEU A 45 6.45 -1.60 6.01
CA LEU A 45 7.66 -2.43 6.00
C LEU A 45 8.45 -2.24 4.71
N PRO A 46 9.75 -2.61 4.70
CA PRO A 46 10.60 -2.49 3.53
C PRO A 46 10.04 -3.25 2.32
N TYR A 47 10.09 -2.61 1.15
CA TYR A 47 9.70 -3.21 -0.12
C TYR A 47 10.80 -3.15 -1.19
N LYS A 48 11.80 -2.29 -1.01
CA LYS A 48 12.97 -2.23 -1.88
C LYS A 48 13.98 -3.30 -1.47
N GLU A 49 14.68 -3.85 -2.45
CA GLU A 49 15.76 -4.83 -2.25
C GLU A 49 15.31 -6.15 -1.58
N VAL A 50 14.03 -6.46 -1.60
CA VAL A 50 13.49 -7.73 -1.13
C VAL A 50 12.82 -8.47 -2.29
N ASN A 51 13.00 -9.79 -2.36
CA ASN A 51 12.31 -10.66 -3.30
C ASN A 51 11.90 -11.95 -2.59
N PHE A 52 10.67 -11.97 -2.10
CA PHE A 52 10.12 -13.10 -1.36
C PHE A 52 9.81 -14.31 -2.26
N ALA A 53 9.73 -14.09 -3.57
CA ALA A 53 9.49 -15.13 -4.58
C ALA A 53 10.79 -15.64 -5.23
N SER A 54 11.95 -15.16 -4.79
CA SER A 54 13.22 -15.48 -5.44
C SER A 54 13.47 -17.00 -5.49
N PRO A 55 13.85 -17.55 -6.66
CA PRO A 55 14.36 -18.92 -6.76
C PRO A 55 15.71 -19.09 -6.04
N ASP A 56 16.49 -18.01 -5.91
CA ASP A 56 17.72 -17.99 -5.10
C ASP A 56 17.39 -17.86 -3.62
N GLU A 57 17.65 -18.93 -2.88
CA GLU A 57 17.34 -19.01 -1.45
C GLU A 57 18.10 -17.96 -0.62
N ASN A 58 19.34 -17.59 -1.01
CA ASN A 58 20.10 -16.58 -0.29
C ASN A 58 19.46 -15.18 -0.43
N ILE A 59 18.93 -14.86 -1.64
CA ILE A 59 18.20 -13.60 -1.87
C ILE A 59 16.93 -13.60 -1.05
N ARG A 60 16.17 -14.70 -1.07
CA ARG A 60 14.91 -14.84 -0.35
C ARG A 60 15.12 -14.69 1.15
N GLN A 61 16.09 -15.40 1.72
CA GLN A 61 16.40 -15.35 3.16
C GLN A 61 16.87 -13.96 3.62
N LYS A 62 17.73 -13.30 2.85
CA LYS A 62 18.14 -11.91 3.17
C LYS A 62 16.93 -10.95 3.21
N GLY A 63 15.97 -11.13 2.30
CA GLY A 63 14.71 -10.37 2.31
C GLY A 63 13.88 -10.64 3.55
N LEU A 64 13.71 -11.91 3.94
CA LEU A 64 12.98 -12.32 5.13
C LEU A 64 13.61 -11.76 6.42
N GLU A 65 14.94 -11.91 6.57
CA GLU A 65 15.65 -11.36 7.72
C GLU A 65 15.52 -9.85 7.81
N PHE A 66 15.58 -9.15 6.67
CA PHE A 66 15.43 -7.71 6.64
C PHE A 66 14.03 -7.28 7.11
N VAL A 67 12.98 -7.92 6.60
CA VAL A 67 11.60 -7.60 7.01
C VAL A 67 11.35 -7.97 8.46
N LYS A 68 11.91 -9.07 8.97
CA LYS A 68 11.79 -9.43 10.39
C LYS A 68 12.45 -8.39 11.31
N ARG A 69 13.63 -7.88 10.97
CA ARG A 69 14.24 -6.76 11.72
C ARG A 69 13.39 -5.50 11.67
N ALA A 70 12.81 -5.19 10.51
CA ALA A 70 11.90 -4.06 10.38
C ALA A 70 10.61 -4.26 11.21
N ALA A 71 10.12 -5.49 11.31
CA ALA A 71 8.99 -5.83 12.17
C ALA A 71 9.32 -5.63 13.67
N ASP A 72 10.56 -5.91 14.10
CA ASP A 72 11.03 -5.62 15.45
C ASP A 72 11.03 -4.11 15.74
N GLU A 73 11.42 -3.30 14.77
CA GLU A 73 11.31 -1.83 14.90
C GLU A 73 9.85 -1.38 14.90
N ALA A 74 9.01 -1.91 14.01
CA ALA A 74 7.60 -1.57 13.94
C ALA A 74 6.86 -1.84 15.26
N ALA A 75 7.22 -2.93 15.95
CA ALA A 75 6.62 -3.30 17.23
C ALA A 75 6.92 -2.31 18.38
N LYS A 76 7.84 -1.37 18.18
CA LYS A 76 8.13 -0.31 19.17
C LYS A 76 7.13 0.86 19.08
N TYR A 77 6.37 0.95 17.99
CA TYR A 77 5.34 1.97 17.81
C TYR A 77 3.97 1.47 18.28
N PRO A 78 3.05 2.37 18.63
CA PRO A 78 1.70 2.01 19.07
C PRO A 78 0.80 1.65 17.86
N VAL A 79 1.23 0.66 17.06
CA VAL A 79 0.50 0.18 15.89
C VAL A 79 0.03 -1.25 16.09
N ASP A 80 -1.15 -1.56 15.58
CA ASP A 80 -1.74 -2.91 15.59
C ASP A 80 -1.52 -3.66 14.27
N ARG A 81 -1.09 -2.93 13.23
CA ARG A 81 -0.89 -3.46 11.89
C ARG A 81 0.17 -2.71 11.12
N VAL A 82 0.78 -3.44 10.19
CA VAL A 82 1.82 -2.93 9.28
C VAL A 82 1.41 -3.16 7.83
N VAL A 83 1.84 -2.29 6.95
CA VAL A 83 1.66 -2.44 5.50
C VAL A 83 2.91 -3.08 4.89
N MET A 84 2.73 -3.93 3.90
CA MET A 84 3.83 -4.58 3.20
C MET A 84 3.45 -4.88 1.74
N HIS A 85 4.39 -4.63 0.83
CA HIS A 85 4.29 -5.16 -0.52
C HIS A 85 4.52 -6.68 -0.50
N PRO A 86 3.69 -7.48 -1.17
CA PRO A 86 3.85 -8.93 -1.17
C PRO A 86 5.09 -9.41 -1.93
N CYS A 87 5.54 -8.64 -2.94
CA CYS A 87 6.73 -8.95 -3.71
C CYS A 87 7.48 -7.66 -4.01
N GLY A 88 8.69 -7.51 -3.44
CA GLY A 88 9.37 -6.22 -3.39
C GLY A 88 10.19 -5.85 -4.62
N ILE A 89 10.52 -6.77 -5.55
CA ILE A 89 11.34 -6.43 -6.72
C ILE A 89 10.55 -6.53 -7.99
N MET A 90 10.57 -5.43 -8.71
CA MET A 90 10.21 -5.38 -10.12
C MET A 90 11.47 -5.66 -10.92
N SER A 91 11.50 -6.74 -11.71
CA SER A 91 12.56 -6.93 -12.68
C SER A 91 12.40 -5.92 -13.81
N PHE A 92 13.43 -5.20 -14.11
CA PHE A 92 13.45 -4.25 -15.22
C PHE A 92 13.52 -4.93 -16.60
N GLN A 93 13.55 -6.24 -16.66
CA GLN A 93 13.79 -7.02 -17.90
C GLN A 93 12.58 -7.81 -18.41
N GLY A 94 11.41 -7.61 -17.85
CA GLY A 94 10.18 -8.24 -18.36
C GLY A 94 9.96 -9.70 -17.98
N GLU A 95 10.81 -10.31 -17.14
CA GLU A 95 10.66 -11.70 -16.72
C GLU A 95 10.08 -11.81 -15.31
N LYS A 96 9.18 -12.77 -15.07
CA LYS A 96 8.76 -13.10 -13.71
C LYS A 96 9.97 -13.58 -12.92
N THR A 97 10.42 -12.80 -11.94
CA THR A 97 11.60 -13.08 -11.14
C THR A 97 11.28 -13.89 -9.89
N GLY A 98 10.37 -14.84 -9.97
CA GLY A 98 10.04 -15.58 -8.78
C GLY A 98 9.10 -16.76 -8.98
N GLU A 99 9.04 -17.57 -7.95
CA GLU A 99 8.17 -18.74 -7.84
C GLU A 99 7.05 -18.43 -6.85
N TYR A 100 5.79 -18.58 -7.30
CA TYR A 100 4.61 -18.29 -6.49
C TYR A 100 4.57 -19.11 -5.18
N GLY A 101 4.96 -20.39 -5.23
CA GLY A 101 5.03 -21.23 -4.04
C GLY A 101 5.98 -20.67 -2.98
N LYS A 102 7.16 -20.21 -3.41
CA LYS A 102 8.14 -19.56 -2.49
C LYS A 102 7.62 -18.24 -1.93
N LEU A 103 6.87 -17.47 -2.74
CA LEU A 103 6.21 -16.26 -2.26
C LEU A 103 5.24 -16.58 -1.12
N ILE A 104 4.35 -17.57 -1.32
CA ILE A 104 3.37 -17.97 -0.31
C ILE A 104 4.06 -18.43 0.97
N ASP A 105 5.10 -19.26 0.87
CA ASP A 105 5.84 -19.74 2.05
C ASP A 105 6.55 -18.60 2.79
N SER A 106 7.13 -17.65 2.05
CA SER A 106 7.75 -16.45 2.64
C SER A 106 6.73 -15.58 3.36
N LEU A 107 5.57 -15.35 2.75
CA LEU A 107 4.51 -14.52 3.35
C LEU A 107 3.90 -15.18 4.59
N ARG A 108 3.80 -16.51 4.60
CA ARG A 108 3.41 -17.27 5.81
C ARG A 108 4.42 -17.09 6.94
N GLU A 109 5.71 -17.23 6.63
CA GLU A 109 6.78 -17.06 7.59
C GLU A 109 6.80 -15.64 8.18
N ILE A 110 6.61 -14.61 7.36
CA ILE A 110 6.49 -13.21 7.81
C ILE A 110 5.24 -13.02 8.67
N ALA A 111 4.09 -13.55 8.23
CA ALA A 111 2.84 -13.44 8.99
C ALA A 111 2.96 -14.12 10.37
N ASP A 112 3.54 -15.31 10.43
CA ASP A 112 3.77 -16.04 11.68
C ASP A 112 4.72 -15.28 12.62
N TYR A 113 5.76 -14.63 12.07
CA TYR A 113 6.66 -13.78 12.84
C TYR A 113 5.97 -12.53 13.40
N LEU A 114 5.16 -11.86 12.58
CA LEU A 114 4.39 -10.68 12.99
C LEU A 114 3.31 -11.04 14.04
N ALA A 115 2.71 -12.21 13.93
CA ALA A 115 1.74 -12.70 14.93
C ALA A 115 2.35 -12.81 16.32
N GLN A 116 3.61 -13.23 16.45
CA GLN A 116 4.33 -13.30 17.73
C GLN A 116 4.51 -11.92 18.39
N LYS A 117 4.40 -10.86 17.60
CA LYS A 117 4.48 -9.46 18.05
C LYS A 117 3.10 -8.81 18.21
N GLY A 118 2.03 -9.57 18.01
CA GLY A 118 0.66 -9.05 18.05
C GLY A 118 0.31 -8.14 16.86
N LEU A 119 1.04 -8.24 15.75
CA LEU A 119 0.86 -7.40 14.58
C LEU A 119 0.09 -8.11 13.46
N ILE A 120 -0.80 -7.38 12.83
CA ILE A 120 -1.48 -7.78 11.58
C ILE A 120 -0.65 -7.24 10.41
N VAL A 121 -0.40 -8.08 9.40
CA VAL A 121 0.18 -7.64 8.14
C VAL A 121 -0.93 -7.34 7.13
N CYS A 122 -0.89 -6.16 6.53
CA CYS A 122 -1.79 -5.75 5.46
C CYS A 122 -1.02 -5.74 4.14
N LEU A 123 -1.36 -6.68 3.25
CA LEU A 123 -0.67 -6.85 1.96
C LEU A 123 -1.25 -5.91 0.92
N GLU A 124 -0.41 -5.11 0.31
CA GLU A 124 -0.81 -4.05 -0.63
C GLU A 124 -0.91 -4.57 -2.06
N ASN A 125 -2.00 -4.19 -2.77
CA ASN A 125 -2.08 -4.40 -4.21
C ASN A 125 -0.99 -3.61 -4.92
N GLN A 126 -0.41 -4.22 -5.96
CA GLN A 126 0.80 -3.71 -6.58
C GLN A 126 0.53 -2.89 -7.82
N LEU A 127 1.46 -1.98 -8.08
CA LEU A 127 1.48 -1.14 -9.27
C LEU A 127 1.76 -1.95 -10.53
N TYR A 128 1.01 -1.70 -11.59
CA TYR A 128 1.27 -2.23 -12.92
C TYR A 128 1.98 -1.23 -13.83
N LYS A 129 3.05 -1.65 -14.50
CA LYS A 129 3.78 -0.85 -15.48
C LYS A 129 4.00 -1.64 -16.76
N PRO A 130 3.29 -1.35 -17.86
CA PRO A 130 3.53 -2.00 -19.15
C PRO A 130 4.80 -1.45 -19.82
N PRO A 131 5.36 -2.15 -20.80
CA PRO A 131 5.16 -3.56 -21.19
C PRO A 131 6.17 -4.47 -20.50
N ALA A 132 7.18 -3.91 -19.84
CA ALA A 132 8.37 -4.62 -19.43
C ALA A 132 8.28 -5.19 -18.01
N VAL A 133 7.24 -4.91 -17.26
CA VAL A 133 7.31 -5.02 -15.80
C VAL A 133 6.09 -5.75 -15.21
N ARG A 134 5.49 -6.67 -15.96
CA ARG A 134 4.48 -7.57 -15.41
C ARG A 134 5.12 -8.64 -14.54
N GLN A 135 5.52 -8.25 -13.32
CA GLN A 135 6.35 -9.13 -12.53
C GLN A 135 6.05 -9.18 -11.07
N VAL A 136 5.14 -8.32 -10.68
CA VAL A 136 4.71 -8.26 -9.32
C VAL A 136 3.43 -9.05 -9.22
N TYR A 137 3.37 -9.96 -8.27
CA TYR A 137 2.13 -10.61 -7.91
C TYR A 137 1.20 -9.61 -7.22
N ALA A 138 -0.10 -9.82 -7.37
CA ALA A 138 -1.12 -8.98 -6.77
C ALA A 138 -1.28 -7.57 -7.39
N CYS A 139 -1.05 -7.44 -8.71
CA CYS A 139 -1.41 -6.24 -9.44
C CYS A 139 -2.92 -6.15 -9.63
N HIS A 140 -3.55 -7.21 -10.15
CA HIS A 140 -4.99 -7.26 -10.36
C HIS A 140 -5.74 -7.75 -9.12
N SER A 141 -7.00 -7.36 -9.00
CA SER A 141 -7.84 -7.70 -7.85
C SER A 141 -7.94 -9.21 -7.62
N GLU A 142 -8.10 -9.99 -8.67
CA GLU A 142 -8.20 -11.45 -8.60
C GLU A 142 -6.91 -12.08 -8.07
N GLU A 143 -5.74 -11.62 -8.54
CA GLU A 143 -4.44 -12.09 -8.05
C GLU A 143 -4.22 -11.70 -6.57
N TRP A 144 -4.66 -10.51 -6.18
CA TRP A 144 -4.52 -9.97 -4.84
C TRP A 144 -5.38 -10.73 -3.83
N PHE A 145 -6.63 -11.03 -4.18
CA PHE A 145 -7.50 -11.87 -3.36
C PHE A 145 -7.02 -13.31 -3.31
N GLN A 146 -6.54 -13.86 -4.44
CA GLN A 146 -5.99 -15.22 -4.48
C GLN A 146 -4.79 -15.35 -3.54
N LEU A 147 -3.87 -14.38 -3.55
CA LEU A 147 -2.73 -14.32 -2.65
C LEU A 147 -3.16 -14.36 -1.18
N TYR A 148 -4.15 -13.55 -0.81
CA TYR A 148 -4.71 -13.53 0.54
C TYR A 148 -5.25 -14.91 0.95
N HIS A 149 -6.03 -15.54 0.07
CA HIS A 149 -6.62 -16.86 0.35
C HIS A 149 -5.57 -17.97 0.46
N ASP A 150 -4.50 -17.89 -0.33
CA ASP A 150 -3.45 -18.91 -0.33
C ASP A 150 -2.54 -18.85 0.89
N ILE A 151 -2.35 -17.66 1.48
CA ILE A 151 -1.51 -17.51 2.68
C ILE A 151 -2.14 -18.20 3.89
N LYS A 152 -3.44 -18.15 4.06
CA LYS A 152 -4.18 -18.83 5.15
C LYS A 152 -3.62 -18.54 6.55
N ARG A 153 -3.49 -17.26 6.90
CA ARG A 153 -3.10 -16.81 8.24
C ARG A 153 -4.10 -15.80 8.79
N PRO A 154 -4.53 -15.92 10.05
CA PRO A 154 -5.60 -15.09 10.62
C PRO A 154 -5.17 -13.63 10.82
N ASN A 155 -3.88 -13.36 10.92
CA ASN A 155 -3.31 -12.03 11.07
C ASN A 155 -2.89 -11.38 9.73
N VAL A 156 -3.42 -11.87 8.61
CA VAL A 156 -3.26 -11.25 7.29
C VAL A 156 -4.54 -10.50 6.94
N LYS A 157 -4.38 -9.30 6.44
CA LYS A 157 -5.39 -8.44 5.84
C LYS A 157 -4.83 -7.85 4.55
N LEU A 158 -5.60 -7.01 3.89
CA LEU A 158 -5.23 -6.36 2.65
C LEU A 158 -5.09 -4.85 2.84
N THR A 159 -4.14 -4.23 2.15
CA THR A 159 -4.06 -2.77 1.96
C THR A 159 -4.49 -2.46 0.54
N PHE A 160 -5.55 -1.69 0.40
CA PHE A 160 -5.97 -1.20 -0.90
C PHE A 160 -5.32 0.14 -1.21
N ASP A 161 -4.43 0.16 -2.23
CA ASP A 161 -3.92 1.38 -2.84
C ASP A 161 -4.71 1.71 -4.11
N SER A 162 -5.36 2.87 -4.09
CA SER A 162 -6.23 3.31 -5.18
C SER A 162 -5.47 3.80 -6.41
N SER A 163 -4.24 4.31 -6.26
CA SER A 163 -3.39 4.72 -7.38
C SER A 163 -2.82 3.50 -8.11
N HIS A 164 -2.36 2.49 -7.37
CA HIS A 164 -1.92 1.22 -7.94
C HIS A 164 -3.06 0.52 -8.69
N ALA A 165 -4.26 0.47 -8.12
CA ALA A 165 -5.43 -0.10 -8.76
C ALA A 165 -5.81 0.65 -10.04
N ALA A 166 -5.74 1.99 -10.05
CA ALA A 166 -5.99 2.79 -11.24
C ALA A 166 -4.97 2.49 -12.35
N SER A 167 -3.69 2.29 -12.01
CA SER A 167 -2.67 1.92 -12.99
C SER A 167 -2.91 0.55 -13.61
N CYS A 168 -3.44 -0.42 -12.83
CA CYS A 168 -3.82 -1.74 -13.34
C CYS A 168 -5.08 -1.67 -14.21
N ALA A 169 -6.07 -0.89 -13.79
CA ALA A 169 -7.30 -0.67 -14.56
C ALA A 169 -7.05 -0.03 -15.93
N ALA A 170 -5.94 0.71 -16.08
CA ALA A 170 -5.55 1.32 -17.35
C ALA A 170 -5.32 0.32 -18.51
N GLU A 171 -5.14 -0.98 -18.22
CA GLU A 171 -5.09 -2.03 -19.24
C GLU A 171 -6.43 -2.24 -19.95
N GLU A 172 -7.52 -1.84 -19.32
CA GLU A 172 -8.85 -2.00 -19.91
C GLU A 172 -9.08 -0.97 -21.04
N PRO A 173 -9.73 -1.40 -22.13
CA PRO A 173 -9.79 -0.59 -23.36
C PRO A 173 -10.73 0.60 -23.29
N THR A 174 -11.68 0.64 -22.34
CA THR A 174 -12.66 1.71 -22.21
C THR A 174 -12.76 2.23 -20.79
N ASP A 175 -13.16 3.49 -20.62
CA ASP A 175 -13.31 4.11 -19.30
C ASP A 175 -14.33 3.36 -18.43
N GLU A 176 -15.41 2.85 -19.02
CA GLU A 176 -16.41 2.04 -18.31
C GLU A 176 -15.78 0.74 -17.74
N LYS A 177 -14.97 0.04 -18.55
CA LYS A 177 -14.29 -1.18 -18.10
C LYS A 177 -13.22 -0.88 -17.06
N ARG A 178 -12.49 0.24 -17.19
CA ARG A 178 -11.53 0.70 -16.19
C ARG A 178 -12.21 0.95 -14.84
N LEU A 179 -13.34 1.64 -14.86
CA LEU A 179 -14.12 1.87 -13.66
C LEU A 179 -14.62 0.55 -13.05
N ALA A 180 -15.12 -0.37 -13.86
CA ALA A 180 -15.54 -1.68 -13.39
C ALA A 180 -14.38 -2.47 -12.77
N ALA A 181 -13.18 -2.43 -13.36
CA ALA A 181 -11.97 -3.07 -12.82
C ALA A 181 -11.57 -2.48 -11.46
N LEU A 182 -11.70 -1.17 -11.27
CA LEU A 182 -11.45 -0.52 -9.98
C LEU A 182 -12.40 -1.01 -8.89
N TRP A 183 -13.69 -1.11 -9.20
CA TRP A 183 -14.69 -1.56 -8.23
C TRP A 183 -14.46 -2.98 -7.74
N LYS A 184 -13.86 -3.85 -8.55
CA LYS A 184 -13.52 -5.22 -8.15
C LYS A 184 -12.62 -5.28 -6.91
N TYR A 185 -11.70 -4.32 -6.72
CA TYR A 185 -10.86 -4.30 -5.52
C TYR A 185 -11.65 -4.05 -4.22
N LEU A 186 -12.86 -3.53 -4.31
CA LEU A 186 -13.74 -3.26 -3.17
C LEU A 186 -14.85 -4.32 -2.99
N GLU A 187 -14.83 -5.43 -3.76
CA GLU A 187 -15.85 -6.50 -3.66
C GLU A 187 -15.79 -7.25 -2.32
N HIS A 188 -14.62 -7.29 -1.67
CA HIS A 188 -14.43 -7.94 -0.37
C HIS A 188 -13.93 -6.94 0.69
N PRO A 189 -14.75 -5.97 1.09
CA PRO A 189 -14.33 -4.90 1.99
C PRO A 189 -13.92 -5.41 3.37
N ASP A 190 -14.45 -6.52 3.84
CA ASP A 190 -14.12 -7.16 5.11
C ASP A 190 -12.66 -7.66 5.17
N LEU A 191 -12.01 -7.89 4.03
CA LEU A 191 -10.61 -8.27 3.95
C LEU A 191 -9.68 -7.08 4.08
N ILE A 192 -10.16 -5.86 3.81
CA ILE A 192 -9.33 -4.65 3.81
C ILE A 192 -9.06 -4.17 5.22
N GLY A 193 -7.81 -4.14 5.60
CA GLY A 193 -7.32 -3.66 6.90
C GLY A 193 -6.74 -2.24 6.85
N ARG A 194 -6.37 -1.75 5.67
CA ARG A 194 -5.75 -0.44 5.45
C ARG A 194 -6.10 0.11 4.07
N PHE A 195 -6.09 1.42 3.93
CA PHE A 195 -6.14 2.09 2.63
C PHE A 195 -4.91 3.00 2.48
N HIS A 196 -4.30 2.95 1.29
CA HIS A 196 -3.52 4.01 0.71
C HIS A 196 -4.42 4.76 -0.26
N TRP A 197 -4.86 5.93 0.13
CA TRP A 197 -5.93 6.64 -0.55
C TRP A 197 -5.39 7.83 -1.31
N SER A 198 -5.42 7.71 -2.60
CA SER A 198 -5.07 8.75 -3.56
C SER A 198 -6.18 8.90 -4.57
N ASP A 199 -6.25 10.03 -5.22
CA ASP A 199 -6.95 10.14 -6.50
C ASP A 199 -6.00 9.76 -7.63
N SER A 200 -6.55 9.47 -8.79
CA SER A 200 -5.80 9.10 -9.98
C SER A 200 -6.60 9.45 -11.23
N ARG A 201 -6.05 9.14 -12.40
CA ARG A 201 -6.77 9.29 -13.66
C ARG A 201 -7.04 7.92 -14.25
N ILE A 202 -8.29 7.71 -14.63
CA ILE A 202 -8.77 6.50 -15.32
C ILE A 202 -9.36 6.82 -16.68
N THR A 203 -9.51 8.13 -17.02
CA THR A 203 -10.00 8.59 -18.30
C THR A 203 -8.88 9.21 -19.14
N GLY A 204 -8.89 8.95 -20.43
CA GLY A 204 -8.12 9.63 -21.48
C GLY A 204 -6.60 9.63 -21.39
N GLY A 205 -5.92 8.87 -22.22
CA GLY A 205 -4.55 9.14 -22.70
C GLY A 205 -3.41 8.33 -22.09
N GLU A 206 -2.18 8.66 -22.52
CA GLU A 206 -0.93 7.94 -22.23
C GLU A 206 -0.47 7.97 -20.77
N SER A 207 -1.07 8.79 -19.93
CA SER A 207 -0.68 8.90 -18.52
C SER A 207 -1.37 7.91 -17.60
N LEU A 208 -2.30 7.10 -18.09
CA LEU A 208 -3.13 6.19 -17.27
C LEU A 208 -2.32 5.15 -16.48
N PHE A 209 -1.19 4.71 -16.99
CA PHE A 209 -0.32 3.73 -16.33
C PHE A 209 0.62 4.34 -15.28
N LYS A 210 0.41 5.60 -14.91
CA LYS A 210 1.24 6.26 -13.91
C LYS A 210 0.67 6.06 -12.52
N ASP A 211 1.56 5.79 -11.60
CA ASP A 211 1.31 5.88 -10.18
C ASP A 211 1.27 7.37 -9.79
N MET A 212 0.06 7.94 -9.81
CA MET A 212 -0.07 9.41 -9.76
C MET A 212 -0.13 9.95 -8.34
N HIS A 213 -0.69 9.22 -7.41
CA HIS A 213 -0.90 9.67 -6.03
C HIS A 213 -1.43 11.13 -5.94
N LEU A 214 -2.48 11.44 -6.69
CA LEU A 214 -3.13 12.75 -6.62
C LEU A 214 -3.90 12.90 -5.30
N VAL A 215 -4.02 14.12 -4.85
CA VAL A 215 -4.86 14.43 -3.69
C VAL A 215 -6.33 14.12 -4.04
N PRO A 216 -7.12 13.52 -3.13
CA PRO A 216 -8.53 13.24 -3.37
C PRO A 216 -9.28 14.49 -3.85
N GLY A 217 -9.97 14.37 -5.00
CA GLY A 217 -10.67 15.44 -5.71
C GLY A 217 -9.85 16.14 -6.80
N GLN A 218 -8.60 15.74 -7.05
CA GLN A 218 -7.76 16.29 -8.12
C GLN A 218 -7.66 15.37 -9.36
N GLY A 219 -8.12 14.13 -9.24
CA GLY A 219 -8.20 13.17 -10.34
C GLY A 219 -9.59 13.08 -10.96
N ASP A 220 -9.89 11.92 -11.50
CA ASP A 220 -11.19 11.62 -12.10
C ASP A 220 -11.82 10.31 -11.56
N LEU A 221 -11.32 9.80 -10.42
CA LEU A 221 -12.00 8.72 -9.71
C LEU A 221 -13.39 9.19 -9.27
N PRO A 222 -14.43 8.36 -9.46
CA PRO A 222 -15.80 8.77 -9.13
C PRO A 222 -15.97 9.13 -7.65
N ARG A 223 -16.82 10.11 -7.40
CA ARG A 223 -17.15 10.53 -6.02
C ARG A 223 -17.66 9.37 -5.16
N GLU A 224 -18.45 8.48 -5.74
CA GLU A 224 -18.99 7.29 -5.08
C GLU A 224 -17.87 6.32 -4.67
N PHE A 225 -16.81 6.24 -5.45
CA PHE A 225 -15.64 5.44 -5.13
C PHE A 225 -14.90 6.01 -3.91
N HIS A 226 -14.67 7.33 -3.89
CA HIS A 226 -14.12 8.01 -2.72
C HIS A 226 -15.01 7.85 -1.48
N GLN A 227 -16.34 7.91 -1.65
CA GLN A 227 -17.29 7.67 -0.56
C GLN A 227 -17.19 6.26 0.01
N ALA A 228 -17.02 5.24 -0.85
CA ALA A 228 -16.86 3.86 -0.41
C ALA A 228 -15.58 3.70 0.45
N ILE A 229 -14.47 4.30 0.02
CA ILE A 229 -13.22 4.31 0.81
C ILE A 229 -13.44 5.06 2.13
N TRP A 230 -14.06 6.25 2.09
CA TRP A 230 -14.25 7.09 3.27
C TRP A 230 -15.10 6.41 4.34
N LYS A 231 -16.21 5.78 3.95
CA LYS A 231 -17.15 5.09 4.85
C LYS A 231 -16.58 3.81 5.47
N HIS A 232 -15.55 3.23 4.86
CA HIS A 232 -14.93 2.01 5.39
C HIS A 232 -14.24 2.30 6.74
N PRO A 233 -14.32 1.40 7.75
CA PRO A 233 -13.76 1.66 9.09
C PRO A 233 -12.23 1.62 9.17
N ALA A 234 -11.55 0.95 8.23
CA ALA A 234 -10.09 0.87 8.23
C ALA A 234 -9.45 2.27 8.10
N ARG A 235 -8.26 2.44 8.69
CA ARG A 235 -7.48 3.68 8.59
C ARG A 235 -7.03 3.92 7.15
N LYS A 236 -6.93 5.19 6.77
CA LYS A 236 -6.54 5.64 5.45
C LYS A 236 -5.27 6.46 5.55
N LEU A 237 -4.28 6.14 4.72
CA LEU A 237 -3.13 6.98 4.44
C LEU A 237 -3.45 7.83 3.21
N LEU A 238 -3.32 9.14 3.33
CA LEU A 238 -3.22 10.03 2.18
C LEU A 238 -1.76 10.01 1.73
N GLU A 239 -1.46 9.22 0.69
CA GLU A 239 -0.07 8.88 0.32
C GLU A 239 0.59 9.88 -0.62
N GLN A 240 0.03 11.05 -0.75
CA GLN A 240 0.56 12.07 -1.64
C GLN A 240 1.88 12.66 -1.14
N ARG A 241 2.75 13.03 -2.07
CA ARG A 241 3.91 13.89 -1.84
C ARG A 241 3.55 15.31 -2.26
N CYS A 242 2.81 15.99 -1.41
CA CYS A 242 2.23 17.29 -1.71
C CYS A 242 2.44 18.28 -0.57
N THR A 243 2.08 19.54 -0.81
CA THR A 243 2.14 20.60 0.19
C THR A 243 1.06 20.44 1.25
N GLN A 244 1.18 21.17 2.35
CA GLN A 244 0.16 21.20 3.40
C GLN A 244 -1.16 21.81 2.91
N GLU A 245 -1.09 22.79 2.01
CA GLU A 245 -2.24 23.42 1.37
C GLU A 245 -3.01 22.42 0.49
N GLU A 246 -2.30 21.59 -0.25
CA GLU A 246 -2.92 20.53 -1.07
C GLU A 246 -3.59 19.47 -0.18
N VAL A 247 -2.93 19.04 0.91
CA VAL A 247 -3.57 18.15 1.89
C VAL A 247 -4.82 18.80 2.47
N ALA A 248 -4.74 20.07 2.88
CA ALA A 248 -5.90 20.78 3.43
C ALA A 248 -7.06 20.87 2.43
N ALA A 249 -6.78 21.11 1.14
CA ALA A 249 -7.79 21.08 0.08
C ALA A 249 -8.44 19.69 -0.07
N GLY A 250 -7.62 18.63 -0.03
CA GLY A 250 -8.12 17.24 -0.03
C GLY A 250 -9.00 16.94 1.19
N LEU A 251 -8.65 17.43 2.37
CA LEU A 251 -9.48 17.28 3.57
C LEU A 251 -10.83 17.98 3.43
N VAL A 252 -10.89 19.14 2.76
CA VAL A 252 -12.16 19.81 2.44
C VAL A 252 -13.01 18.95 1.50
N PHE A 253 -12.42 18.38 0.45
CA PHE A 253 -13.12 17.45 -0.43
C PHE A 253 -13.67 16.25 0.33
N ILE A 254 -12.83 15.60 1.17
CA ILE A 254 -13.20 14.44 1.98
C ILE A 254 -14.34 14.76 2.95
N SER A 255 -14.31 15.94 3.57
CA SER A 255 -15.38 16.35 4.51
C SER A 255 -16.74 16.54 3.85
N GLY A 256 -16.75 16.72 2.52
CA GLY A 256 -17.97 16.82 1.73
C GLY A 256 -18.47 15.47 1.16
N LEU A 257 -17.76 14.36 1.41
CA LEU A 257 -18.18 13.04 0.93
C LEU A 257 -19.32 12.48 1.77
#